data_ceb0aaae66cc4e835805d6ccfa061a9e
#
_entry.id   ceb0aaae66cc4e835805d6ccfa061a9e
#
_cell.length_a   1.000
_cell.length_b   1.000
_cell.length_c   1.000
_cell.angle_alpha   90.00
_cell.angle_beta   90.00
_cell.angle_gamma   90.00
#
_symmetry.space_group_name_H-M   'P 1'
#
loop_
_entity.id
_entity.type
_entity.pdbx_description
1 polymer ?
#
loop_
_entity_poly.entity_id
_entity_poly.type
_entity_poly.pdbx_seq_one_letter_code
_entity_poly.pdbx_strand_id
1 'polypeptide(L)'
;PHYLYESSLRFMSLLAGHFDDYITHLYEASNSIIRRDTSVCYFDCTNYYFEIETADDDYVDEVTGEVSSALRKYGISKQHQPSPIVQMGLFIDAQGIPLSMCINPGNHNEQLCATSTEKKMIRSFRDKRLIYCADAGLGSMDIRRFNSFGSRAFIVTQSIKKLSNPLQKAVFNHDGYRLLSNNMQKPLT
;
A
#
# COMPACT_ATOMS: atom_id res chain seq x y z
N PRO A 1 14.53 -13.74 33.29
CA PRO A 1 13.81 -13.86 31.99
C PRO A 1 12.51 -13.05 31.94
N HIS A 2 11.75 -12.97 33.05
CA HIS A 2 10.48 -12.21 33.12
C HIS A 2 10.66 -10.70 32.83
N TYR A 3 11.73 -10.12 33.31
CA TYR A 3 12.04 -8.69 33.13
C TYR A 3 12.24 -8.30 31.67
N LEU A 4 12.82 -9.18 30.87
CA LEU A 4 13.04 -8.94 29.42
C LEU A 4 11.72 -8.97 28.65
N TYR A 5 10.80 -9.87 29.01
CA TYR A 5 9.51 -9.98 28.35
C TYR A 5 8.64 -8.74 28.56
N GLU A 6 8.46 -8.30 29.83
CA GLU A 6 7.68 -7.10 30.12
C GLU A 6 8.29 -5.83 29.51
N SER A 7 9.61 -5.71 29.56
CA SER A 7 10.32 -4.56 28.93
C SER A 7 10.11 -4.55 27.41
N SER A 8 10.12 -5.73 26.77
CA SER A 8 9.83 -5.84 25.34
C SER A 8 8.40 -5.44 25.03
N LEU A 9 7.42 -5.88 25.80
CA LEU A 9 6.01 -5.51 25.61
C LEU A 9 5.80 -3.99 25.78
N ARG A 10 6.42 -3.38 26.80
CA ARG A 10 6.37 -1.92 27.01
C ARG A 10 7.00 -1.16 25.84
N PHE A 11 8.14 -1.62 25.36
CA PHE A 11 8.79 -1.03 24.19
C PHE A 11 7.92 -1.14 22.93
N MET A 12 7.31 -2.31 22.68
CA MET A 12 6.41 -2.51 21.54
C MET A 12 5.17 -1.61 21.64
N SER A 13 4.60 -1.44 22.83
CA SER A 13 3.46 -0.54 23.05
C SER A 13 3.84 0.92 22.80
N LEU A 14 5.02 1.35 23.26
CA LEU A 14 5.54 2.67 22.99
C LEU A 14 5.76 2.90 21.50
N LEU A 15 6.38 1.94 20.82
CA LEU A 15 6.61 1.99 19.38
C LEU A 15 5.30 2.04 18.59
N ALA A 16 4.29 1.27 18.99
CA ALA A 16 2.97 1.29 18.36
C ALA A 16 2.30 2.67 18.49
N GLY A 17 2.41 3.33 19.66
CA GLY A 17 1.88 4.68 19.88
C GLY A 17 2.59 5.78 19.07
N HIS A 18 3.84 5.56 18.65
CA HIS A 18 4.66 6.49 17.87
C HIS A 18 5.05 5.95 16.49
N PHE A 19 4.22 5.07 15.94
CA PHE A 19 4.59 4.31 14.74
C PHE A 19 4.88 5.20 13.53
N ASP A 20 4.05 6.21 13.26
CA ASP A 20 4.22 7.13 12.13
C ASP A 20 5.50 7.96 12.27
N ASP A 21 5.80 8.44 13.49
CA ASP A 21 7.02 9.20 13.79
C ASP A 21 8.27 8.32 13.62
N TYR A 22 8.19 7.07 14.07
CA TYR A 22 9.26 6.09 13.92
C TYR A 22 9.57 5.80 12.44
N ILE A 23 8.54 5.58 11.61
CA ILE A 23 8.71 5.35 10.17
C ILE A 23 9.33 6.58 9.49
N THR A 24 8.88 7.78 9.85
CA THR A 24 9.45 9.04 9.34
C THR A 24 10.92 9.15 9.72
N HIS A 25 11.25 8.87 10.99
CA HIS A 25 12.63 8.88 11.47
C HIS A 25 13.53 7.86 10.75
N LEU A 26 13.04 6.65 10.51
CA LEU A 26 13.78 5.63 9.74
C LEU A 26 14.06 6.10 8.32
N TYR A 27 13.11 6.74 7.65
CA TYR A 27 13.33 7.32 6.34
C TYR A 27 14.41 8.40 6.37
N GLU A 28 14.32 9.35 7.29
CA GLU A 28 15.31 10.43 7.44
C GLU A 28 16.70 9.90 7.77
N ALA A 29 16.80 8.96 8.72
CA ALA A 29 18.06 8.34 9.11
C ALA A 29 18.68 7.56 7.94
N SER A 30 17.88 6.78 7.21
CA SER A 30 18.37 6.05 6.03
C SER A 30 18.87 6.99 4.92
N ASN A 31 18.21 8.15 4.75
CA ASN A 31 18.59 9.13 3.75
C ASN A 31 19.93 9.84 4.06
N SER A 32 20.37 9.81 5.32
CA SER A 32 21.69 10.28 5.73
C SER A 32 22.83 9.30 5.37
N ILE A 33 22.50 8.02 5.21
CA ILE A 33 23.46 6.94 4.90
C ILE A 33 23.52 6.67 3.40
N ILE A 34 22.36 6.62 2.74
CA ILE A 34 22.23 6.36 1.31
C ILE A 34 21.29 7.39 0.69
N ARG A 35 21.59 7.81 -0.53
CA ARG A 35 20.67 8.67 -1.27
C ARG A 35 19.46 7.83 -1.71
N ARG A 36 18.30 8.08 -1.07
CA ARG A 36 17.04 7.40 -1.40
C ARG A 36 16.45 7.97 -2.70
N ASP A 37 16.02 7.09 -3.59
CA ASP A 37 15.29 7.48 -4.81
C ASP A 37 13.80 7.23 -4.64
N THR A 38 13.07 8.30 -4.32
CA THR A 38 11.61 8.30 -4.12
C THR A 38 10.85 8.72 -5.38
N SER A 39 11.51 8.84 -6.54
CA SER A 39 10.85 9.18 -7.80
C SER A 39 9.87 8.11 -8.27
N VAL A 40 10.14 6.85 -7.96
CA VAL A 40 9.26 5.70 -8.19
C VAL A 40 9.04 4.99 -6.88
N CYS A 41 7.78 4.79 -6.50
CA CYS A 41 7.41 4.09 -5.27
C CYS A 41 6.48 2.93 -5.60
N TYR A 42 6.87 1.74 -5.19
CA TYR A 42 6.07 0.54 -5.34
C TYR A 42 5.24 0.33 -4.09
N PHE A 43 3.96 0.01 -4.27
CA PHE A 43 3.06 -0.33 -3.19
C PHE A 43 2.47 -1.71 -3.38
N ASP A 44 2.50 -2.51 -2.31
CA ASP A 44 1.79 -3.77 -2.24
C ASP A 44 1.23 -4.00 -0.84
N CYS A 45 0.18 -4.83 -0.77
CA CYS A 45 -0.41 -5.30 0.47
C CYS A 45 -0.15 -6.79 0.66
N THR A 46 0.12 -7.17 1.88
CA THR A 46 0.16 -8.57 2.30
C THR A 46 -0.74 -8.78 3.50
N ASN A 47 -1.11 -10.03 3.77
CA ASN A 47 -1.93 -10.41 4.92
C ASN A 47 -1.18 -11.41 5.77
N TYR A 48 -1.28 -11.23 7.08
CA TYR A 48 -0.85 -12.19 8.06
C TYR A 48 -2.08 -12.83 8.68
N TYR A 49 -2.19 -14.14 8.63
CA TYR A 49 -3.27 -14.87 9.30
C TYR A 49 -2.83 -15.31 10.70
N PHE A 50 -3.81 -15.46 11.57
CA PHE A 50 -3.60 -15.90 12.94
C PHE A 50 -4.38 -17.19 13.17
N GLU A 51 -3.73 -18.22 13.69
CA GLU A 51 -4.35 -19.51 14.02
C GLU A 51 -5.19 -19.37 15.30
N ILE A 52 -6.26 -18.58 15.21
CA ILE A 52 -7.24 -18.36 16.28
C ILE A 52 -8.64 -18.64 15.75
N GLU A 53 -9.55 -19.08 16.62
CA GLU A 53 -10.90 -19.47 16.23
C GLU A 53 -11.83 -18.27 16.00
N THR A 54 -11.58 -17.16 16.70
CA THR A 54 -12.46 -15.98 16.65
C THR A 54 -11.67 -14.73 16.35
N ALA A 55 -12.28 -13.82 15.61
CA ALA A 55 -11.74 -12.45 15.41
C ALA A 55 -11.81 -11.66 16.73
N ASP A 56 -10.97 -10.64 16.84
CA ASP A 56 -11.03 -9.74 17.99
C ASP A 56 -12.30 -8.86 17.91
N ASP A 57 -12.88 -8.55 19.07
CA ASP A 57 -13.95 -7.58 19.20
C ASP A 57 -13.44 -6.16 19.04
N ASP A 58 -14.27 -5.28 18.52
CA ASP A 58 -13.96 -3.86 18.44
C ASP A 58 -13.98 -3.27 19.86
N TYR A 59 -13.07 -2.34 20.12
CA TYR A 59 -13.03 -1.61 21.37
C TYR A 59 -13.96 -0.40 21.27
N VAL A 60 -14.85 -0.26 22.24
CA VAL A 60 -15.71 0.90 22.40
C VAL A 60 -15.22 1.68 23.61
N ASP A 61 -14.83 2.93 23.43
CA ASP A 61 -14.49 3.82 24.52
C ASP A 61 -15.76 4.15 25.32
N GLU A 62 -15.78 3.80 26.60
CA GLU A 62 -16.96 3.96 27.47
C GLU A 62 -17.31 5.43 27.74
N VAL A 63 -16.37 6.36 27.56
CA VAL A 63 -16.57 7.79 27.86
C VAL A 63 -17.00 8.55 26.61
N THR A 64 -16.33 8.29 25.47
CA THR A 64 -16.58 9.01 24.23
C THR A 64 -17.55 8.29 23.29
N GLY A 65 -17.77 6.99 23.48
CA GLY A 65 -18.52 6.14 22.56
C GLY A 65 -17.82 5.88 21.25
N GLU A 66 -16.55 6.28 21.08
CA GLU A 66 -15.78 6.00 19.88
C GLU A 66 -15.48 4.52 19.75
N VAL A 67 -15.66 4.00 18.53
CA VAL A 67 -15.38 2.60 18.20
C VAL A 67 -14.01 2.51 17.51
N SER A 68 -13.09 1.78 18.13
CA SER A 68 -11.80 1.44 17.52
C SER A 68 -11.83 0.02 17.01
N SER A 69 -11.65 -0.16 15.70
CA SER A 69 -11.63 -1.48 15.09
C SER A 69 -10.41 -2.28 15.53
N ALA A 70 -10.66 -3.49 16.01
CA ALA A 70 -9.61 -4.46 16.28
C ALA A 70 -8.92 -4.90 14.98
N LEU A 71 -7.64 -5.31 15.08
CA LEU A 71 -6.82 -5.61 13.90
C LEU A 71 -7.10 -6.99 13.32
N ARG A 72 -7.25 -8.03 14.15
CA ARG A 72 -7.46 -9.40 13.68
C ARG A 72 -8.93 -9.61 13.32
N LYS A 73 -9.26 -9.39 12.05
CA LYS A 73 -10.62 -9.52 11.49
C LYS A 73 -10.65 -10.54 10.36
N TYR A 74 -11.81 -11.17 10.17
CA TYR A 74 -12.02 -11.98 8.98
C TYR A 74 -12.05 -11.08 7.75
N GLY A 75 -11.32 -11.48 6.72
CA GLY A 75 -11.19 -10.74 5.48
C GLY A 75 -10.81 -11.63 4.31
N ILE A 76 -10.53 -11.03 3.16
CA ILE A 76 -10.09 -11.76 1.96
C ILE A 76 -8.62 -12.15 2.15
N SER A 77 -8.39 -13.40 2.58
CA SER A 77 -7.05 -13.94 2.71
C SER A 77 -6.46 -14.30 1.36
N LYS A 78 -5.26 -13.82 1.04
CA LYS A 78 -4.50 -14.22 -0.16
C LYS A 78 -4.16 -15.71 -0.17
N GLN A 79 -4.12 -16.34 1.00
CA GLN A 79 -3.84 -17.77 1.18
C GLN A 79 -5.10 -18.62 1.31
N HIS A 80 -6.30 -18.00 1.18
CA HIS A 80 -7.60 -18.67 1.36
C HIS A 80 -7.76 -19.37 2.70
N GLN A 81 -7.10 -18.86 3.74
CA GLN A 81 -7.24 -19.37 5.10
C GLN A 81 -8.52 -18.84 5.75
N PRO A 82 -9.25 -19.68 6.51
CA PRO A 82 -10.48 -19.29 7.20
C PRO A 82 -10.23 -18.51 8.50
N SER A 83 -8.99 -18.21 8.81
CA SER A 83 -8.58 -17.54 10.05
C SER A 83 -8.64 -16.01 9.94
N PRO A 84 -8.80 -15.29 11.07
CA PRO A 84 -8.65 -13.85 11.11
C PRO A 84 -7.29 -13.39 10.60
N ILE A 85 -7.27 -12.29 9.88
CA ILE A 85 -6.07 -11.71 9.26
C ILE A 85 -5.84 -10.28 9.72
N VAL A 86 -4.61 -9.83 9.55
CA VAL A 86 -4.19 -8.43 9.63
C VAL A 86 -3.58 -8.07 8.28
N GLN A 87 -3.91 -6.90 7.77
CA GLN A 87 -3.34 -6.40 6.51
C GLN A 87 -2.16 -5.47 6.78
N MET A 88 -1.08 -5.64 6.03
CA MET A 88 0.06 -4.73 5.99
C MET A 88 0.22 -4.19 4.58
N GLY A 89 0.20 -2.86 4.43
CA GLY A 89 0.58 -2.18 3.22
C GLY A 89 2.01 -1.65 3.34
N LEU A 90 2.82 -1.82 2.30
CA LEU A 90 4.22 -1.40 2.28
C LEU A 90 4.52 -0.58 1.02
N PHE A 91 5.09 0.61 1.22
CA PHE A 91 5.76 1.38 0.17
C PHE A 91 7.26 1.11 0.21
N ILE A 92 7.84 0.83 -0.95
CA ILE A 92 9.29 0.75 -1.15
C ILE A 92 9.72 1.72 -2.24
N ASP A 93 10.96 2.19 -2.17
CA ASP A 93 11.54 3.06 -3.20
C ASP A 93 12.04 2.28 -4.44
N ALA A 94 12.61 3.01 -5.41
CA ALA A 94 13.19 2.42 -6.62
C ALA A 94 14.35 1.45 -6.34
N GLN A 95 14.94 1.49 -5.14
CA GLN A 95 16.03 0.62 -4.70
C GLN A 95 15.53 -0.60 -3.91
N GLY A 96 14.22 -0.72 -3.71
CA GLY A 96 13.60 -1.80 -2.94
C GLY A 96 13.67 -1.61 -1.43
N ILE A 97 13.97 -0.40 -0.95
CA ILE A 97 14.09 -0.14 0.49
C ILE A 97 12.76 0.42 1.01
N PRO A 98 12.25 -0.06 2.16
CA PRO A 98 11.02 0.45 2.75
C PRO A 98 11.02 1.96 2.96
N LEU A 99 9.93 2.62 2.61
CA LEU A 99 9.69 4.05 2.78
C LEU A 99 8.64 4.32 3.85
N SER A 100 7.56 3.59 3.79
CA SER A 100 6.43 3.74 4.69
C SER A 100 5.61 2.46 4.73
N MET A 101 4.91 2.23 5.82
CA MET A 101 4.03 1.08 5.98
C MET A 101 2.79 1.45 6.79
N CYS A 102 1.75 0.64 6.63
CA CYS A 102 0.55 0.71 7.46
C CYS A 102 0.11 -0.69 7.87
N ILE A 103 -0.53 -0.77 9.02
CA ILE A 103 -1.17 -1.98 9.53
C ILE A 103 -2.65 -1.66 9.69
N ASN A 104 -3.51 -2.51 9.15
CA ASN A 104 -4.95 -2.29 9.13
C ASN A 104 -5.70 -3.57 9.51
N PRO A 105 -6.96 -3.42 9.97
CA PRO A 105 -7.84 -4.56 10.19
C PRO A 105 -7.97 -5.44 8.95
N GLY A 106 -8.09 -6.76 9.15
CA GLY A 106 -8.14 -7.74 8.07
C GLY A 106 -9.30 -7.57 7.09
N ASN A 107 -10.38 -6.90 7.50
CA ASN A 107 -11.53 -6.59 6.67
C ASN A 107 -11.45 -5.20 5.98
N HIS A 108 -10.33 -4.50 6.14
CA HIS A 108 -10.15 -3.17 5.56
C HIS A 108 -9.91 -3.24 4.04
N ASN A 109 -10.30 -2.19 3.32
CA ASN A 109 -10.06 -2.12 1.88
C ASN A 109 -8.60 -1.72 1.60
N GLU A 110 -7.85 -2.59 0.93
CA GLU A 110 -6.43 -2.38 0.58
C GLU A 110 -6.19 -1.08 -0.20
N GLN A 111 -7.13 -0.66 -1.04
CA GLN A 111 -7.01 0.57 -1.83
C GLN A 111 -7.06 1.85 -0.97
N LEU A 112 -7.84 1.82 0.12
CA LEU A 112 -7.88 2.93 1.08
C LEU A 112 -6.57 3.02 1.88
N CYS A 113 -5.96 1.87 2.18
CA CYS A 113 -4.64 1.80 2.79
C CYS A 113 -3.57 2.50 1.94
N ALA A 114 -3.54 2.23 0.63
CA ALA A 114 -2.60 2.84 -0.30
C ALA A 114 -2.67 4.37 -0.24
N THR A 115 -3.87 4.94 -0.43
CA THR A 115 -4.04 6.40 -0.48
C THR A 115 -3.73 7.09 0.85
N SER A 116 -4.11 6.49 1.99
CA SER A 116 -3.85 7.07 3.30
C SER A 116 -2.35 7.08 3.63
N THR A 117 -1.67 5.97 3.36
CA THR A 117 -0.22 5.83 3.58
C THR A 117 0.57 6.73 2.63
N GLU A 118 0.16 6.82 1.36
CA GLU A 118 0.77 7.71 0.39
C GLU A 118 0.67 9.19 0.79
N LYS A 119 -0.50 9.62 1.29
CA LYS A 119 -0.68 10.99 1.82
C LYS A 119 0.26 11.30 2.98
N LYS A 120 0.46 10.36 3.91
CA LYS A 120 1.42 10.52 5.01
C LYS A 120 2.85 10.64 4.47
N MET A 121 3.24 9.73 3.58
CA MET A 121 4.57 9.68 2.98
C MET A 121 4.92 10.97 2.21
N ILE A 122 4.01 11.49 1.38
CA ILE A 122 4.22 12.72 0.61
C ILE A 122 4.45 13.94 1.51
N ARG A 123 3.84 13.97 2.70
CA ARG A 123 4.06 15.06 3.68
C ARG A 123 5.48 15.06 4.24
N SER A 124 6.08 13.88 4.40
CA SER A 124 7.43 13.70 4.93
C SER A 124 8.51 13.89 3.86
N PHE A 125 8.17 13.76 2.58
CA PHE A 125 9.15 13.88 1.49
C PHE A 125 9.42 15.34 1.11
N ARG A 126 10.68 15.66 0.88
CA ARG A 126 11.11 16.96 0.33
C ARG A 126 10.74 17.10 -1.13
N ASP A 127 10.94 16.06 -1.93
CA ASP A 127 10.54 16.00 -3.33
C ASP A 127 9.15 15.39 -3.44
N LYS A 128 8.21 16.15 -3.98
CA LYS A 128 6.81 15.73 -4.16
C LYS A 128 6.56 15.05 -5.51
N ARG A 129 7.59 14.82 -6.31
CA ARG A 129 7.49 14.03 -7.54
C ARG A 129 7.46 12.56 -7.15
N LEU A 130 6.41 11.88 -7.56
CA LEU A 130 6.18 10.48 -7.22
C LEU A 130 5.52 9.78 -8.39
N ILE A 131 6.05 8.64 -8.78
CA ILE A 131 5.38 7.68 -9.66
C ILE A 131 4.92 6.52 -8.80
N TYR A 132 3.61 6.43 -8.59
CA TYR A 132 2.98 5.31 -7.87
C TYR A 132 2.95 4.08 -8.75
N CYS A 133 3.53 2.98 -8.30
CA CYS A 133 3.52 1.69 -9.00
C CYS A 133 2.83 0.62 -8.16
N ALA A 134 1.84 -0.06 -8.73
CA ALA A 134 1.15 -1.15 -8.07
C ALA A 134 0.52 -2.12 -9.07
N ASP A 135 0.02 -3.24 -8.56
CA ASP A 135 -0.70 -4.22 -9.37
C ASP A 135 -2.14 -3.77 -9.71
N ALA A 136 -2.89 -4.62 -10.45
CA ALA A 136 -4.25 -4.30 -10.90
C ALA A 136 -5.27 -4.20 -9.75
N GLY A 137 -5.04 -4.87 -8.62
CA GLY A 137 -5.89 -4.81 -7.45
C GLY A 137 -5.84 -3.47 -6.74
N LEU A 138 -4.70 -2.78 -6.87
CA LEU A 138 -4.39 -1.52 -6.20
C LEU A 138 -4.40 -0.31 -7.16
N GLY A 139 -5.06 -0.44 -8.31
CA GLY A 139 -5.17 0.60 -9.34
C GLY A 139 -6.58 1.14 -9.54
N SER A 140 -7.34 1.45 -8.48
CA SER A 140 -8.68 2.02 -8.57
C SER A 140 -8.69 3.40 -9.24
N MET A 141 -9.86 3.83 -9.71
CA MET A 141 -10.02 5.16 -10.31
C MET A 141 -9.63 6.29 -9.36
N ASP A 142 -9.90 6.14 -8.07
CA ASP A 142 -9.56 7.15 -7.07
C ASP A 142 -8.05 7.25 -6.84
N ILE A 143 -7.34 6.11 -6.80
CA ILE A 143 -5.87 6.06 -6.76
C ILE A 143 -5.28 6.72 -8.02
N ARG A 144 -5.81 6.39 -9.20
CA ARG A 144 -5.36 7.00 -10.47
C ARG A 144 -5.60 8.51 -10.48
N ARG A 145 -6.79 8.97 -10.07
CA ARG A 145 -7.09 10.40 -9.95
C ARG A 145 -6.15 11.09 -8.97
N PHE A 146 -5.95 10.51 -7.78
CA PHE A 146 -5.05 11.08 -6.77
C PHE A 146 -3.63 11.22 -7.32
N ASN A 147 -3.16 10.24 -8.08
CA ASN A 147 -1.82 10.22 -8.68
C ASN A 147 -1.71 10.90 -10.06
N SER A 148 -2.78 11.56 -10.54
CA SER A 148 -2.75 12.38 -11.75
C SER A 148 -2.60 13.87 -11.46
N PHE A 149 -2.50 14.28 -10.20
CA PHE A 149 -2.41 15.70 -9.84
C PHE A 149 -0.98 16.15 -9.54
N GLY A 150 -0.66 17.37 -9.98
CA GLY A 150 0.63 18.01 -9.73
C GLY A 150 1.77 17.30 -10.45
N SER A 151 2.84 17.02 -9.75
CA SER A 151 4.04 16.33 -10.26
C SER A 151 4.02 14.81 -10.03
N ARG A 152 2.86 14.24 -9.76
CA ARG A 152 2.67 12.80 -9.54
C ARG A 152 2.25 12.11 -10.83
N ALA A 153 2.54 10.82 -10.90
CA ALA A 153 2.09 9.93 -11.96
C ALA A 153 1.82 8.54 -11.38
N PHE A 154 1.26 7.64 -12.19
CA PHE A 154 1.07 6.26 -11.77
C PHE A 154 1.39 5.28 -12.90
N ILE A 155 1.83 4.09 -12.51
CA ILE A 155 1.96 2.91 -13.35
C ILE A 155 1.23 1.77 -12.63
N VAL A 156 0.10 1.36 -13.18
CA VAL A 156 -0.69 0.25 -12.63
C VAL A 156 -1.08 -0.70 -13.74
N THR A 157 -1.10 -1.98 -13.45
CA THR A 157 -1.58 -2.97 -14.42
C THR A 157 -3.09 -2.83 -14.62
N GLN A 158 -3.56 -3.12 -15.83
CA GLN A 158 -4.97 -3.08 -16.18
C GLN A 158 -5.40 -4.41 -16.73
N SER A 159 -6.37 -5.06 -16.09
CA SER A 159 -6.97 -6.27 -16.64
C SER A 159 -7.79 -5.95 -17.89
N ILE A 160 -7.38 -6.48 -19.03
CA ILE A 160 -8.10 -6.30 -20.30
C ILE A 160 -9.53 -6.87 -20.20
N LYS A 161 -9.71 -7.99 -19.50
CA LYS A 161 -11.03 -8.61 -19.28
C LYS A 161 -12.02 -7.71 -18.55
N LYS A 162 -11.54 -6.74 -17.75
CA LYS A 162 -12.36 -5.80 -17.00
C LYS A 162 -12.60 -4.47 -17.73
N LEU A 163 -12.06 -4.31 -18.92
CA LEU A 163 -12.33 -3.14 -19.76
C LEU A 163 -13.72 -3.20 -20.38
N SER A 164 -14.30 -2.04 -20.68
CA SER A 164 -15.51 -1.97 -21.49
C SER A 164 -15.29 -2.49 -22.91
N ASN A 165 -16.33 -2.99 -23.57
CA ASN A 165 -16.22 -3.53 -24.92
C ASN A 165 -15.52 -2.61 -25.94
N PRO A 166 -15.80 -1.28 -25.96
CA PRO A 166 -15.07 -0.37 -26.87
C PRO A 166 -13.56 -0.32 -26.58
N LEU A 167 -13.18 -0.31 -25.29
CA LEU A 167 -11.76 -0.30 -24.91
C LEU A 167 -11.07 -1.63 -25.18
N GLN A 168 -11.75 -2.76 -25.00
CA GLN A 168 -11.22 -4.08 -25.40
C GLN A 168 -10.96 -4.12 -26.90
N LYS A 169 -11.91 -3.65 -27.74
CA LYS A 169 -11.72 -3.55 -29.18
C LYS A 169 -10.55 -2.67 -29.56
N ALA A 170 -10.36 -1.53 -28.88
CA ALA A 170 -9.22 -0.64 -29.11
C ALA A 170 -7.89 -1.29 -28.75
N VAL A 171 -7.82 -2.05 -27.63
CA VAL A 171 -6.62 -2.77 -27.21
C VAL A 171 -6.27 -3.89 -28.21
N PHE A 172 -7.25 -4.57 -28.79
CA PHE A 172 -7.02 -5.65 -29.77
C PHE A 172 -6.96 -5.16 -31.22
N ASN A 173 -7.04 -3.86 -31.46
CA ASN A 173 -6.87 -3.31 -32.80
C ASN A 173 -5.37 -3.25 -33.16
N HIS A 174 -4.95 -4.15 -34.02
CA HIS A 174 -3.57 -4.29 -34.45
C HIS A 174 -3.01 -3.05 -35.15
N ASP A 175 -3.85 -2.26 -35.79
CA ASP A 175 -3.44 -1.06 -36.56
C ASP A 175 -3.06 0.14 -35.66
N GLY A 176 -3.37 0.06 -34.36
CA GLY A 176 -3.11 1.12 -33.39
C GLY A 176 -1.73 1.10 -32.73
N TYR A 177 -1.01 -0.01 -32.81
CA TYR A 177 0.23 -0.17 -32.05
C TYR A 177 1.43 0.45 -32.75
N ARG A 178 2.22 1.24 -32.00
CA ARG A 178 3.43 1.91 -32.49
C ARG A 178 4.59 1.70 -31.53
N LEU A 179 5.78 1.58 -32.07
CA LEU A 179 7.00 1.56 -31.27
C LEU A 179 7.27 2.96 -30.70
N LEU A 180 7.53 3.05 -29.39
CA LEU A 180 7.87 4.31 -28.74
C LEU A 180 9.19 4.89 -29.23
N SER A 181 10.15 4.06 -29.63
CA SER A 181 11.49 4.47 -30.04
C SER A 181 11.53 5.23 -31.37
N ASN A 182 10.63 4.94 -32.30
CA ASN A 182 10.65 5.53 -33.66
C ASN A 182 9.26 5.80 -34.25
N ASN A 183 8.21 5.65 -33.44
CA ASN A 183 6.82 5.83 -33.86
C ASN A 183 6.37 4.96 -35.05
N MET A 184 7.12 3.93 -35.39
CA MET A 184 6.76 2.99 -36.48
C MET A 184 5.66 2.04 -36.00
N GLN A 185 4.72 1.75 -36.87
CA GLN A 185 3.68 0.77 -36.65
C GLN A 185 4.32 -0.63 -36.60
N LYS A 186 4.01 -1.39 -35.57
CA LYS A 186 4.45 -2.77 -35.39
C LYS A 186 3.22 -3.67 -35.42
N PRO A 187 3.11 -4.62 -36.38
CA PRO A 187 2.08 -5.64 -36.32
C PRO A 187 2.30 -6.52 -35.08
N LEU A 188 1.24 -6.84 -34.37
CA LEU A 188 1.27 -7.88 -33.35
C LEU A 188 1.35 -9.22 -34.05
N THR A 189 2.49 -9.88 -33.95
CA THR A 189 2.69 -11.26 -34.38
C THR A 189 2.22 -12.23 -33.31
#